data_0406617fd5bd082648538beb1825aca5
#
_entry.id   0406617fd5bd082648538beb1825aca5
#
_cell.length_a   1.000
_cell.length_b   1.000
_cell.length_c   1.000
_cell.angle_alpha   90.00
_cell.angle_beta   90.00
_cell.angle_gamma   90.00
#
_symmetry.space_group_name_H-M   'P 1'
#
loop_
_entity.id
_entity.type
_entity.pdbx_description
1 polymer ?
#
loop_
_entity_poly.entity_id
_entity_poly.type
_entity_poly.pdbx_seq_one_letter_code
_entity_poly.pdbx_strand_id
1 'polypeptide(L)'
;MKPVSGLRRAVQRGLLSLVMILLAGTMHAAPDPVLVLGRISDDPKAHYEQLQPLLDYVVARMHDVGIREGRILMARDPQQMASYLRRGRVDWVTETSGTAVALGQRSGARPLLLTERNGVREYQTVFFVRSDSPIQRVQDLRGHRLALQNTASTSAYLVPVMTLLQEGVSPQILAGTWDMPGRDSVGYVFARSELNIATFVHKGVVDVGAVSSVDWNDERRVPAAFRRDFRELLRTEPYPRAVEMVRADLDPRVRDRLQEVLLQAASDPKAQGALHRFFGTSRFHRVDAHAQQRLDELKQGLTRVRMEVE
;
A
#
# COMPACT_ATOMS: atom_id res chain seq x y z
N MET A 1 -0.26 46.27 -70.13
CA MET A 1 -1.09 45.27 -69.45
C MET A 1 -0.19 44.08 -69.07
N LYS A 2 0.09 43.90 -67.82
CA LYS A 2 0.85 42.72 -67.29
C LYS A 2 -0.12 41.79 -66.50
N PRO A 3 -0.08 40.47 -66.63
CA PRO A 3 -1.10 39.61 -66.12
C PRO A 3 -0.90 39.30 -64.62
N VAL A 4 -2.01 39.32 -63.92
CA VAL A 4 -2.17 38.96 -62.50
C VAL A 4 -2.20 37.39 -62.36
N SER A 5 -1.03 36.73 -62.37
CA SER A 5 -0.97 35.26 -62.24
C SER A 5 -0.24 34.73 -60.96
N GLY A 6 0.32 35.64 -60.16
CA GLY A 6 1.11 35.24 -58.95
C GLY A 6 0.28 34.98 -57.70
N LEU A 7 -0.86 35.62 -57.55
CA LEU A 7 -1.62 35.62 -56.29
C LEU A 7 -2.41 34.33 -56.04
N ARG A 8 -2.91 33.65 -57.06
CA ARG A 8 -3.66 32.40 -56.95
C ARG A 8 -2.82 31.20 -56.56
N ARG A 9 -1.51 31.17 -56.95
CA ARG A 9 -0.64 30.05 -56.58
C ARG A 9 -0.12 30.14 -55.12
N ALA A 10 -0.01 31.31 -54.53
CA ALA A 10 0.35 31.50 -53.14
C ALA A 10 -0.75 31.08 -52.16
N VAL A 11 -2.04 31.36 -52.52
CA VAL A 11 -3.19 31.00 -51.70
C VAL A 11 -3.44 29.46 -51.71
N GLN A 12 -3.24 28.80 -52.86
CA GLN A 12 -3.38 27.33 -52.95
C GLN A 12 -2.27 26.59 -52.16
N ARG A 13 -1.03 27.09 -52.14
CA ARG A 13 0.07 26.51 -51.33
C ARG A 13 -0.14 26.72 -49.83
N GLY A 14 -0.70 27.87 -49.41
CA GLY A 14 -1.04 28.13 -48.00
C GLY A 14 -2.18 27.21 -47.49
N LEU A 15 -3.18 26.93 -48.29
CA LEU A 15 -4.30 26.04 -47.91
C LEU A 15 -3.85 24.57 -47.81
N LEU A 16 -2.97 24.10 -48.70
CA LEU A 16 -2.45 22.70 -48.60
C LEU A 16 -1.55 22.51 -47.38
N SER A 17 -0.77 23.51 -46.99
CA SER A 17 0.05 23.43 -45.78
C SER A 17 -0.76 23.47 -44.46
N LEU A 18 -1.89 24.19 -44.45
CA LEU A 18 -2.76 24.26 -43.28
C LEU A 18 -3.59 22.96 -43.08
N VAL A 19 -3.96 22.27 -44.17
CA VAL A 19 -4.65 20.98 -44.09
C VAL A 19 -3.73 19.84 -43.64
N MET A 20 -2.42 19.90 -43.95
CA MET A 20 -1.44 18.92 -43.45
C MET A 20 -1.15 19.06 -41.97
N ILE A 21 -1.28 20.23 -41.37
CA ILE A 21 -1.06 20.46 -39.93
C ILE A 21 -2.27 19.99 -39.09
N LEU A 22 -3.46 19.98 -39.65
CA LEU A 22 -4.70 19.50 -38.99
C LEU A 22 -4.85 17.97 -38.99
N LEU A 23 -4.04 17.23 -39.74
CA LEU A 23 -3.96 15.78 -39.75
C LEU A 23 -2.85 15.20 -38.85
N ALA A 24 -2.16 16.02 -38.06
CA ALA A 24 -1.39 15.56 -36.92
C ALA A 24 -2.38 15.06 -35.85
N GLY A 25 -3.12 14.01 -36.18
CA GLY A 25 -3.87 13.22 -35.21
C GLY A 25 -2.93 12.87 -34.07
N THR A 26 -3.35 13.10 -32.86
CA THR A 26 -2.67 12.63 -31.65
C THR A 26 -2.34 11.16 -31.86
N MET A 27 -1.10 10.85 -32.28
CA MET A 27 -0.56 9.51 -32.21
C MET A 27 -0.55 9.14 -30.73
N HIS A 28 -1.64 8.54 -30.26
CA HIS A 28 -1.57 7.81 -29.00
C HIS A 28 -0.53 6.73 -29.22
N ALA A 29 0.59 6.85 -28.52
CA ALA A 29 1.57 5.78 -28.48
C ALA A 29 0.82 4.49 -28.15
N ALA A 30 1.05 3.41 -28.92
CA ALA A 30 0.50 2.12 -28.58
C ALA A 30 0.92 1.81 -27.13
N PRO A 31 0.03 1.28 -26.28
CA PRO A 31 0.40 0.91 -24.92
C PRO A 31 1.58 -0.06 -24.99
N ASP A 32 2.52 0.11 -24.04
CA ASP A 32 3.64 -0.82 -23.86
C ASP A 32 3.07 -2.24 -23.75
N PRO A 33 3.53 -3.22 -24.54
CA PRO A 33 2.99 -4.58 -24.52
C PRO A 33 3.26 -5.32 -23.20
N VAL A 34 3.97 -4.70 -22.25
CA VAL A 34 4.38 -5.27 -20.97
C VAL A 34 3.58 -4.64 -19.83
N LEU A 35 2.94 -5.47 -19.00
CA LEU A 35 2.35 -5.07 -17.72
C LEU A 35 3.35 -5.39 -16.59
N VAL A 36 3.77 -4.38 -15.85
CA VAL A 36 4.75 -4.56 -14.76
C VAL A 36 4.07 -4.49 -13.40
N LEU A 37 4.08 -5.63 -12.68
CA LEU A 37 3.62 -5.73 -11.31
C LEU A 37 4.78 -5.47 -10.34
N GLY A 38 4.61 -4.49 -9.45
CA GLY A 38 5.58 -4.11 -8.43
C GLY A 38 5.28 -4.69 -7.05
N ARG A 39 6.34 -4.90 -6.27
CA ARG A 39 6.25 -5.24 -4.84
C ARG A 39 7.45 -4.69 -4.09
N ILE A 40 7.22 -4.14 -2.87
CA ILE A 40 8.30 -3.86 -1.92
C ILE A 40 8.60 -5.16 -1.18
N SER A 41 9.88 -5.59 -1.18
CA SER A 41 10.23 -6.92 -0.71
C SER A 41 11.60 -6.97 -0.05
N ASP A 42 11.66 -7.65 1.07
CA ASP A 42 12.86 -8.12 1.76
C ASP A 42 13.18 -9.59 1.41
N ASP A 43 12.22 -10.33 0.82
CA ASP A 43 12.39 -11.67 0.25
C ASP A 43 11.89 -11.70 -1.22
N PRO A 44 12.68 -11.22 -2.18
CA PRO A 44 12.28 -11.13 -3.58
C PRO A 44 11.89 -12.47 -4.20
N LYS A 45 12.55 -13.58 -3.82
CA LYS A 45 12.26 -14.90 -4.37
C LYS A 45 10.89 -15.39 -3.95
N ALA A 46 10.60 -15.37 -2.66
CA ALA A 46 9.30 -15.82 -2.15
C ALA A 46 8.16 -14.96 -2.71
N HIS A 47 8.33 -13.64 -2.76
CA HIS A 47 7.33 -12.75 -3.34
C HIS A 47 7.15 -12.96 -4.85
N TYR A 48 8.22 -13.23 -5.60
CA TYR A 48 8.10 -13.56 -7.02
C TYR A 48 7.19 -14.78 -7.25
N GLU A 49 7.43 -15.86 -6.50
CA GLU A 49 6.63 -17.10 -6.57
C GLU A 49 5.15 -16.88 -6.19
N GLN A 50 4.88 -15.92 -5.32
CA GLN A 50 3.52 -15.54 -4.93
C GLN A 50 2.79 -14.69 -5.98
N LEU A 51 3.51 -13.81 -6.66
CA LEU A 51 2.94 -12.81 -7.57
C LEU A 51 2.75 -13.34 -9.00
N GLN A 52 3.70 -14.15 -9.49
CA GLN A 52 3.76 -14.59 -10.88
C GLN A 52 2.47 -15.26 -11.36
N PRO A 53 1.84 -16.20 -10.63
CA PRO A 53 0.66 -16.89 -11.12
C PRO A 53 -0.53 -15.97 -11.38
N LEU A 54 -0.73 -14.92 -10.55
CA LEU A 54 -1.80 -13.96 -10.80
C LEU A 54 -1.46 -13.02 -11.95
N LEU A 55 -0.20 -12.61 -12.08
CA LEU A 55 0.24 -11.80 -13.22
C LEU A 55 0.02 -12.54 -14.54
N ASP A 56 0.38 -13.82 -14.62
CA ASP A 56 0.16 -14.65 -15.82
C ASP A 56 -1.33 -14.78 -16.16
N TYR A 57 -2.17 -15.01 -15.14
CA TYR A 57 -3.62 -15.05 -15.29
C TYR A 57 -4.17 -13.75 -15.86
N VAL A 58 -3.70 -12.60 -15.36
CA VAL A 58 -4.11 -11.26 -15.79
C VAL A 58 -3.67 -11.00 -17.22
N VAL A 59 -2.40 -11.19 -17.54
CA VAL A 59 -1.83 -10.93 -18.88
C VAL A 59 -2.55 -11.73 -19.96
N ALA A 60 -2.85 -13.00 -19.71
CA ALA A 60 -3.60 -13.85 -20.65
C ALA A 60 -4.99 -13.29 -21.02
N ARG A 61 -5.54 -12.33 -20.23
CA ARG A 61 -6.86 -11.72 -20.39
C ARG A 61 -6.82 -10.25 -20.81
N MET A 62 -5.62 -9.73 -21.13
CA MET A 62 -5.43 -8.32 -21.47
C MET A 62 -4.90 -8.12 -22.92
N HIS A 63 -4.98 -9.16 -23.75
CA HIS A 63 -4.54 -9.08 -25.15
C HIS A 63 -5.33 -8.09 -25.98
N ASP A 64 -6.58 -7.89 -25.67
CA ASP A 64 -7.50 -6.94 -26.30
C ASP A 64 -7.09 -5.48 -26.11
N VAL A 65 -6.36 -5.17 -25.03
CA VAL A 65 -5.79 -3.85 -24.76
C VAL A 65 -4.29 -3.76 -25.07
N GLY A 66 -3.74 -4.75 -25.79
CA GLY A 66 -2.36 -4.72 -26.30
C GLY A 66 -1.31 -5.33 -25.37
N ILE A 67 -1.64 -5.73 -24.15
CA ILE A 67 -0.70 -6.37 -23.21
C ILE A 67 -0.41 -7.79 -23.68
N ARG A 68 0.89 -8.17 -23.74
CA ARG A 68 1.35 -9.47 -24.21
C ARG A 68 2.31 -10.18 -23.23
N GLU A 69 2.94 -9.41 -22.35
CA GLU A 69 3.94 -9.88 -21.40
C GLU A 69 3.68 -9.32 -20.01
N GLY A 70 3.98 -10.10 -18.98
CA GLY A 70 3.98 -9.66 -17.58
C GLY A 70 5.40 -9.70 -17.02
N ARG A 71 5.76 -8.69 -16.24
CA ARG A 71 7.03 -8.64 -15.49
C ARG A 71 6.78 -8.27 -14.04
N ILE A 72 7.61 -8.83 -13.16
CA ILE A 72 7.63 -8.47 -11.75
C ILE A 72 8.86 -7.61 -11.48
N LEU A 73 8.68 -6.48 -10.82
CA LEU A 73 9.77 -5.60 -10.41
C LEU A 73 9.73 -5.36 -8.90
N MET A 74 10.76 -5.86 -8.20
CA MET A 74 10.90 -5.68 -6.77
C MET A 74 11.59 -4.36 -6.43
N ALA A 75 11.12 -3.71 -5.36
CA ALA A 75 11.79 -2.57 -4.75
C ALA A 75 12.17 -2.92 -3.31
N ARG A 76 13.28 -2.38 -2.83
CA ARG A 76 13.76 -2.59 -1.45
C ARG A 76 13.00 -1.76 -0.41
N ASP A 77 12.40 -0.65 -0.84
CA ASP A 77 11.73 0.30 0.03
C ASP A 77 10.64 1.10 -0.73
N PRO A 78 9.74 1.80 0.00
CA PRO A 78 8.69 2.62 -0.60
C PRO A 78 9.21 3.77 -1.47
N GLN A 79 10.39 4.32 -1.17
CA GLN A 79 10.97 5.41 -1.94
C GLN A 79 11.39 4.95 -3.34
N GLN A 80 12.02 3.77 -3.44
CA GLN A 80 12.40 3.16 -4.71
C GLN A 80 11.15 2.78 -5.52
N MET A 81 10.12 2.20 -4.89
CA MET A 81 8.86 1.85 -5.57
C MET A 81 8.15 3.12 -6.10
N ALA A 82 8.07 4.19 -5.30
CA ALA A 82 7.52 5.45 -5.77
C ALA A 82 8.29 6.04 -6.98
N SER A 83 9.62 5.87 -7.00
CA SER A 83 10.44 6.25 -8.16
C SER A 83 10.12 5.41 -9.39
N TYR A 84 9.88 4.10 -9.24
CA TYR A 84 9.49 3.22 -10.34
C TYR A 84 8.13 3.59 -10.92
N LEU A 85 7.14 3.86 -10.06
CA LEU A 85 5.80 4.30 -10.47
C LEU A 85 5.86 5.64 -11.25
N ARG A 86 6.60 6.65 -10.76
CA ARG A 86 6.73 7.93 -11.46
C ARG A 86 7.42 7.84 -12.82
N ARG A 87 8.33 6.88 -12.98
CA ARG A 87 9.09 6.68 -14.23
C ARG A 87 8.44 5.68 -15.18
N GLY A 88 7.22 5.22 -14.89
CA GLY A 88 6.52 4.23 -15.69
C GLY A 88 7.19 2.85 -15.73
N ARG A 89 8.06 2.52 -14.76
CA ARG A 89 8.73 1.22 -14.68
C ARG A 89 7.87 0.16 -13.98
N VAL A 90 6.83 0.58 -13.26
CA VAL A 90 5.83 -0.25 -12.61
C VAL A 90 4.47 0.33 -12.94
N ASP A 91 3.56 -0.51 -13.39
CA ASP A 91 2.19 -0.14 -13.76
C ASP A 91 1.21 -0.37 -12.63
N TRP A 92 1.37 -1.48 -11.93
CA TRP A 92 0.50 -1.99 -10.89
C TRP A 92 1.33 -2.44 -9.67
N VAL A 93 0.88 -2.12 -8.46
CA VAL A 93 1.55 -2.53 -7.22
C VAL A 93 0.51 -2.95 -6.18
N THR A 94 0.79 -4.04 -5.44
CA THR A 94 -0.03 -4.52 -4.32
C THR A 94 0.66 -4.22 -3.00
N GLU A 95 -0.02 -3.48 -2.11
CA GLU A 95 0.56 -3.08 -0.83
C GLU A 95 -0.48 -2.99 0.30
N THR A 96 -0.02 -2.90 1.54
CA THR A 96 -0.88 -2.55 2.68
C THR A 96 -1.33 -1.09 2.56
N SER A 97 -2.47 -0.74 3.17
CA SER A 97 -3.10 0.57 2.98
C SER A 97 -2.19 1.76 3.35
N GLY A 98 -1.40 1.68 4.42
CA GLY A 98 -0.47 2.75 4.79
C GLY A 98 0.65 2.94 3.76
N THR A 99 1.25 1.85 3.27
CA THR A 99 2.25 1.90 2.20
C THR A 99 1.63 2.39 0.89
N ALA A 100 0.41 1.94 0.54
CA ALA A 100 -0.31 2.39 -0.65
C ALA A 100 -0.53 3.92 -0.62
N VAL A 101 -0.97 4.45 0.51
CA VAL A 101 -1.13 5.90 0.72
C VAL A 101 0.22 6.64 0.59
N ALA A 102 1.29 6.10 1.18
CA ALA A 102 2.64 6.67 1.06
C ALA A 102 3.13 6.70 -0.39
N LEU A 103 2.87 5.65 -1.17
CA LEU A 103 3.17 5.59 -2.59
C LEU A 103 2.34 6.61 -3.38
N GLY A 104 1.03 6.71 -3.10
CA GLY A 104 0.15 7.71 -3.72
C GLY A 104 0.66 9.13 -3.53
N GLN A 105 1.02 9.52 -2.30
CA GLN A 105 1.58 10.84 -1.99
C GLN A 105 2.90 11.12 -2.73
N ARG A 106 3.77 10.11 -2.89
CA ARG A 106 5.10 10.26 -3.47
C ARG A 106 5.15 10.14 -4.98
N SER A 107 4.20 9.43 -5.59
CA SER A 107 4.22 9.11 -7.03
C SER A 107 3.00 9.57 -7.81
N GLY A 108 1.93 9.98 -7.14
CA GLY A 108 0.64 10.22 -7.78
C GLY A 108 -0.13 8.94 -8.13
N ALA A 109 0.40 7.75 -7.79
CA ALA A 109 -0.31 6.48 -7.98
C ALA A 109 -1.68 6.50 -7.30
N ARG A 110 -2.65 5.81 -7.90
CA ARG A 110 -4.05 5.84 -7.48
C ARG A 110 -4.53 4.46 -7.04
N PRO A 111 -5.39 4.36 -6.01
CA PRO A 111 -6.07 3.12 -5.70
C PRO A 111 -6.92 2.64 -6.89
N LEU A 112 -6.80 1.36 -7.21
CA LEU A 112 -7.59 0.67 -8.23
C LEU A 112 -8.66 -0.20 -7.58
N LEU A 113 -8.23 -1.07 -6.64
CA LEU A 113 -9.07 -2.04 -5.95
C LEU A 113 -8.57 -2.26 -4.52
N LEU A 114 -9.44 -2.80 -3.68
CA LEU A 114 -9.08 -3.37 -2.38
C LEU A 114 -8.93 -4.88 -2.53
N THR A 115 -8.01 -5.46 -1.76
CA THR A 115 -7.74 -6.90 -1.78
C THR A 115 -8.16 -7.52 -0.46
N GLU A 116 -9.06 -8.49 -0.52
CA GLU A 116 -9.43 -9.33 0.61
C GLU A 116 -8.44 -10.51 0.70
N ARG A 117 -7.71 -10.60 1.81
CA ARG A 117 -6.69 -11.65 2.04
C ARG A 117 -7.13 -12.58 3.17
N ASN A 118 -7.17 -13.89 2.91
CA ASN A 118 -7.64 -14.89 3.86
C ASN A 118 -9.02 -14.55 4.46
N GLY A 119 -9.95 -14.03 3.63
CA GLY A 119 -11.29 -13.62 4.07
C GLY A 119 -11.31 -12.28 4.83
N VAL A 120 -10.18 -11.59 4.96
CA VAL A 120 -10.08 -10.32 5.68
C VAL A 120 -9.96 -9.16 4.70
N ARG A 121 -11.02 -8.36 4.59
CA ARG A 121 -11.05 -7.12 3.78
C ARG A 121 -10.49 -5.93 4.55
N GLU A 122 -10.78 -5.86 5.83
CA GLU A 122 -10.37 -4.78 6.74
C GLU A 122 -9.77 -5.35 8.01
N TYR A 123 -8.87 -4.64 8.64
CA TYR A 123 -8.23 -5.06 9.87
C TYR A 123 -7.96 -3.85 10.78
N GLN A 124 -7.72 -4.12 12.04
CA GLN A 124 -7.54 -3.13 13.10
C GLN A 124 -6.14 -3.25 13.69
N THR A 125 -5.68 -2.21 14.38
CA THR A 125 -4.56 -2.32 15.31
C THR A 125 -5.08 -2.70 16.68
N VAL A 126 -4.41 -3.64 17.31
CA VAL A 126 -4.62 -4.04 18.71
C VAL A 126 -3.41 -3.60 19.51
N PHE A 127 -3.62 -2.65 20.42
CA PHE A 127 -2.66 -2.36 21.48
C PHE A 127 -2.89 -3.34 22.62
N PHE A 128 -1.82 -3.89 23.16
CA PHE A 128 -1.91 -4.84 24.26
C PHE A 128 -0.79 -4.64 25.27
N VAL A 129 -1.09 -5.00 26.50
CA VAL A 129 -0.19 -4.94 27.65
C VAL A 129 -0.26 -6.27 28.40
N ARG A 130 0.66 -6.49 29.33
CA ARG A 130 0.53 -7.61 30.28
C ARG A 130 -0.73 -7.42 31.14
N SER A 131 -1.34 -8.52 31.54
CA SER A 131 -2.58 -8.50 32.35
C SER A 131 -2.38 -7.85 33.71
N ASP A 132 -1.17 -7.93 34.29
CA ASP A 132 -0.78 -7.31 35.55
C ASP A 132 -0.31 -5.84 35.41
N SER A 133 -0.32 -5.29 34.20
CA SER A 133 0.10 -3.90 33.95
C SER A 133 -0.87 -2.87 34.57
N PRO A 134 -0.38 -1.79 35.17
CA PRO A 134 -1.22 -0.69 35.68
C PRO A 134 -1.81 0.20 34.55
N ILE A 135 -1.30 0.10 33.32
CA ILE A 135 -1.72 0.91 32.16
C ILE A 135 -3.16 0.55 31.79
N GLN A 136 -4.11 1.48 31.83
CA GLN A 136 -5.53 1.23 31.55
C GLN A 136 -6.02 1.89 30.26
N ARG A 137 -5.33 2.92 29.76
CA ARG A 137 -5.71 3.71 28.57
C ARG A 137 -4.44 4.22 27.88
N VAL A 138 -4.59 4.72 26.66
CA VAL A 138 -3.47 5.20 25.81
C VAL A 138 -2.70 6.34 26.49
N GLN A 139 -3.38 7.23 27.21
CA GLN A 139 -2.75 8.36 27.91
C GLN A 139 -1.80 7.91 29.03
N ASP A 140 -2.00 6.72 29.59
CA ASP A 140 -1.14 6.15 30.63
C ASP A 140 0.19 5.63 30.05
N LEU A 141 0.38 5.65 28.73
CA LEU A 141 1.61 5.25 28.06
C LEU A 141 2.75 6.25 28.23
N ARG A 142 2.51 7.45 28.75
CA ARG A 142 3.58 8.42 29.03
C ARG A 142 4.59 7.84 30.02
N GLY A 143 5.88 7.96 29.68
CA GLY A 143 6.97 7.37 30.46
C GLY A 143 7.18 5.86 30.23
N HIS A 144 6.36 5.21 29.40
CA HIS A 144 6.43 3.78 29.10
C HIS A 144 7.03 3.50 27.70
N ARG A 145 7.36 2.23 27.45
CA ARG A 145 7.99 1.76 26.21
C ARG A 145 7.04 0.91 25.39
N LEU A 146 6.99 1.19 24.09
CA LEU A 146 6.14 0.53 23.09
C LEU A 146 7.00 -0.22 22.07
N ALA A 147 6.69 -1.46 21.75
CA ALA A 147 7.28 -2.17 20.62
C ALA A 147 6.42 -2.02 19.36
N LEU A 148 7.05 -1.60 18.27
CA LEU A 148 6.48 -1.47 16.93
C LEU A 148 7.27 -2.35 15.95
N GLN A 149 6.71 -2.63 14.76
CA GLN A 149 7.37 -3.51 13.79
C GLN A 149 8.50 -2.79 13.02
N ASN A 150 8.13 -1.92 12.11
CA ASN A 150 9.00 -1.05 11.30
C ASN A 150 8.14 0.03 10.63
N THR A 151 8.78 1.04 10.02
CA THR A 151 8.09 2.20 9.42
C THR A 151 7.20 1.87 8.20
N ALA A 152 7.36 0.72 7.56
CA ALA A 152 6.50 0.29 6.44
C ALA A 152 5.20 -0.39 6.90
N SER A 153 5.06 -0.71 8.19
CA SER A 153 3.86 -1.38 8.71
C SER A 153 2.71 -0.40 8.91
N THR A 154 1.55 -0.70 8.35
CA THR A 154 0.32 0.06 8.60
C THR A 154 -0.16 -0.14 10.05
N SER A 155 -0.38 -1.39 10.45
CA SER A 155 -1.04 -1.76 11.72
C SER A 155 -0.10 -1.80 12.92
N ALA A 156 1.20 -1.99 12.70
CA ALA A 156 2.18 -2.08 13.77
C ALA A 156 3.21 -0.94 13.76
N TYR A 157 2.91 0.17 13.05
CA TYR A 157 3.64 1.44 13.13
C TYR A 157 2.75 2.64 12.84
N LEU A 158 2.27 2.82 11.59
CA LEU A 158 1.57 4.04 11.19
C LEU A 158 0.33 4.30 12.06
N VAL A 159 -0.57 3.32 12.14
CA VAL A 159 -1.82 3.47 12.91
C VAL A 159 -1.55 3.62 14.42
N PRO A 160 -0.66 2.83 15.05
CA PRO A 160 -0.26 3.09 16.44
C PRO A 160 0.24 4.51 16.69
N VAL A 161 1.16 5.00 15.87
CA VAL A 161 1.73 6.35 16.04
C VAL A 161 0.65 7.43 15.81
N MET A 162 -0.22 7.26 14.80
CA MET A 162 -1.38 8.14 14.59
C MET A 162 -2.29 8.18 15.82
N THR A 163 -2.59 7.01 16.41
CA THR A 163 -3.44 6.90 17.60
C THR A 163 -2.81 7.64 18.79
N LEU A 164 -1.51 7.47 19.03
CA LEU A 164 -0.80 8.21 20.08
C LEU A 164 -0.92 9.73 19.89
N LEU A 165 -0.67 10.23 18.67
CA LEU A 165 -0.79 11.66 18.36
C LEU A 165 -2.23 12.17 18.52
N GLN A 166 -3.25 11.38 18.17
CA GLN A 166 -4.66 11.72 18.35
C GLN A 166 -5.04 11.83 19.83
N GLU A 167 -4.48 10.94 20.66
CA GLU A 167 -4.68 10.90 22.11
C GLU A 167 -3.77 11.88 22.88
N GLY A 168 -3.02 12.73 22.17
CA GLY A 168 -2.14 13.73 22.76
C GLY A 168 -0.91 13.15 23.47
N VAL A 169 -0.48 11.94 23.07
CA VAL A 169 0.72 11.29 23.58
C VAL A 169 1.84 11.40 22.53
N SER A 170 2.93 12.07 22.86
CA SER A 170 4.05 12.26 21.93
C SER A 170 4.90 10.99 21.82
N PRO A 171 5.03 10.37 20.62
CA PRO A 171 5.90 9.24 20.42
C PRO A 171 7.35 9.69 20.28
N GLN A 172 8.28 8.97 20.91
CA GLN A 172 9.72 9.23 20.89
C GLN A 172 10.47 7.94 20.49
N ILE A 173 11.26 7.99 19.42
CA ILE A 173 12.12 6.85 19.08
C ILE A 173 13.22 6.68 20.12
N LEU A 174 13.44 5.45 20.54
CA LEU A 174 14.50 5.09 21.48
C LEU A 174 15.65 4.38 20.73
N ALA A 175 16.89 4.56 21.18
CA ALA A 175 18.05 3.87 20.62
C ALA A 175 18.02 2.36 20.92
N GLY A 176 17.36 1.96 22.02
CA GLY A 176 17.19 0.57 22.39
C GLY A 176 16.19 0.36 23.52
N THR A 177 15.95 -0.88 23.84
CA THR A 177 15.00 -1.27 24.91
C THR A 177 15.46 -0.89 26.31
N TRP A 178 16.72 -0.51 26.49
CA TRP A 178 17.29 -0.01 27.75
C TRP A 178 17.07 1.49 27.96
N ASP A 179 16.73 2.23 26.92
CA ASP A 179 16.46 3.65 27.03
C ASP A 179 15.07 3.90 27.64
N MET A 180 14.93 5.04 28.28
CA MET A 180 13.68 5.51 28.84
C MET A 180 13.20 6.78 28.10
N PRO A 181 11.92 6.89 27.78
CA PRO A 181 11.38 8.12 27.19
C PRO A 181 11.31 9.26 28.23
N GLY A 182 11.08 10.47 27.73
CA GLY A 182 10.69 11.60 28.57
C GLY A 182 9.34 11.34 29.29
N ARG A 183 9.12 12.03 30.42
CA ARG A 183 7.92 11.82 31.26
C ARG A 183 6.60 12.05 30.52
N ASP A 184 6.58 12.94 29.52
CA ASP A 184 5.39 13.32 28.77
C ASP A 184 5.28 12.60 27.42
N SER A 185 6.22 11.70 27.08
CA SER A 185 6.28 10.95 25.82
C SER A 185 6.19 9.45 26.07
N VAL A 186 5.80 8.69 25.04
CA VAL A 186 5.94 7.24 24.97
C VAL A 186 7.14 6.90 24.11
N GLY A 187 8.06 6.13 24.66
CA GLY A 187 9.22 5.64 23.90
C GLY A 187 8.84 4.47 23.01
N TYR A 188 9.32 4.43 21.76
CA TYR A 188 9.12 3.24 20.96
C TYR A 188 10.41 2.68 20.39
N VAL A 189 10.43 1.35 20.22
CA VAL A 189 11.51 0.59 19.59
C VAL A 189 10.98 -0.27 18.45
N PHE A 190 11.82 -0.53 17.45
CA PHE A 190 11.47 -1.44 16.37
C PHE A 190 11.85 -2.89 16.70
N ALA A 191 10.85 -3.72 16.91
CA ALA A 191 11.00 -5.16 17.18
C ALA A 191 11.14 -6.02 15.90
N ARG A 192 10.90 -5.43 14.71
CA ARG A 192 11.03 -6.02 13.37
C ARG A 192 10.01 -7.11 13.01
N SER A 193 9.40 -7.80 13.95
CA SER A 193 8.35 -8.78 13.70
C SER A 193 7.32 -8.77 14.84
N GLU A 194 6.10 -9.24 14.55
CA GLU A 194 5.00 -9.33 15.51
C GLU A 194 5.33 -10.32 16.62
N LEU A 195 6.03 -11.42 16.30
CA LEU A 195 6.52 -12.37 17.32
C LEU A 195 7.50 -11.71 18.30
N ASN A 196 8.39 -10.86 17.82
CA ASN A 196 9.29 -10.11 18.69
C ASN A 196 8.52 -9.07 19.52
N ILE A 197 7.53 -8.38 18.96
CA ILE A 197 6.65 -7.47 19.72
C ILE A 197 6.01 -8.23 20.88
N ALA A 198 5.37 -9.37 20.61
CA ALA A 198 4.76 -10.20 21.63
C ALA A 198 5.78 -10.69 22.67
N THR A 199 6.96 -11.11 22.23
CA THR A 199 8.06 -11.57 23.11
C THR A 199 8.56 -10.46 24.02
N PHE A 200 8.71 -9.23 23.51
CA PHE A 200 9.21 -8.10 24.30
C PHE A 200 8.21 -7.72 25.40
N VAL A 201 6.92 -7.72 25.11
CA VAL A 201 5.86 -7.47 26.10
C VAL A 201 5.79 -8.60 27.12
N HIS A 202 5.79 -9.87 26.66
CA HIS A 202 5.72 -11.04 27.54
C HIS A 202 6.88 -11.07 28.55
N LYS A 203 8.09 -10.72 28.10
CA LYS A 203 9.31 -10.68 28.94
C LYS A 203 9.48 -9.37 29.73
N GLY A 204 8.57 -8.40 29.61
CA GLY A 204 8.68 -7.11 30.28
C GLY A 204 9.83 -6.24 29.75
N VAL A 205 10.35 -6.52 28.54
CA VAL A 205 11.38 -5.71 27.89
C VAL A 205 10.81 -4.35 27.49
N VAL A 206 9.52 -4.34 27.07
CA VAL A 206 8.72 -3.14 26.87
C VAL A 206 7.36 -3.33 27.56
N ASP A 207 6.63 -2.24 27.76
CA ASP A 207 5.37 -2.25 28.52
C ASP A 207 4.16 -2.55 27.64
N VAL A 208 4.24 -2.19 26.35
CA VAL A 208 3.12 -2.22 25.38
C VAL A 208 3.57 -2.80 24.04
N GLY A 209 2.68 -3.49 23.37
CA GLY A 209 2.83 -3.91 21.98
C GLY A 209 1.66 -3.44 21.12
N ALA A 210 1.90 -3.30 19.81
CA ALA A 210 0.86 -3.03 18.84
C ALA A 210 1.03 -3.93 17.61
N VAL A 211 -0.02 -4.70 17.28
CA VAL A 211 -0.06 -5.63 16.14
C VAL A 211 -1.39 -5.53 15.40
N SER A 212 -1.53 -6.16 14.23
CA SER A 212 -2.83 -6.24 13.59
C SER A 212 -3.77 -7.20 14.32
N SER A 213 -5.09 -7.00 14.16
CA SER A 213 -6.09 -7.94 14.65
C SER A 213 -5.96 -9.33 14.01
N VAL A 214 -5.37 -9.42 12.82
CA VAL A 214 -5.06 -10.69 12.15
C VAL A 214 -3.91 -11.39 12.86
N ASP A 215 -2.82 -10.67 13.10
CA ASP A 215 -1.62 -11.20 13.78
C ASP A 215 -1.91 -11.52 15.26
N TRP A 216 -2.77 -10.74 15.92
CA TRP A 216 -3.24 -10.99 17.28
C TRP A 216 -3.87 -12.37 17.44
N ASN A 217 -4.57 -12.85 16.40
CA ASN A 217 -5.22 -14.16 16.38
C ASN A 217 -4.37 -15.28 15.75
N ASP A 218 -3.19 -14.98 15.22
CA ASP A 218 -2.26 -15.96 14.65
C ASP A 218 -1.23 -16.39 15.70
N GLU A 219 -1.29 -17.65 16.14
CA GLU A 219 -0.37 -18.19 17.15
C GLU A 219 1.11 -18.21 16.74
N ARG A 220 1.40 -18.12 15.44
CA ARG A 220 2.77 -17.96 14.94
C ARG A 220 3.31 -16.55 15.18
N ARG A 221 2.42 -15.56 15.36
CA ARG A 221 2.73 -14.14 15.59
C ARG A 221 2.59 -13.76 17.05
N VAL A 222 1.48 -14.16 17.68
CA VAL A 222 1.22 -13.97 19.11
C VAL A 222 0.91 -15.34 19.73
N PRO A 223 1.92 -16.07 20.21
CA PRO A 223 1.75 -17.42 20.77
C PRO A 223 0.66 -17.47 21.84
N ALA A 224 -0.19 -18.51 21.82
CA ALA A 224 -1.25 -18.68 22.79
C ALA A 224 -0.75 -18.65 24.24
N ALA A 225 0.47 -19.16 24.49
CA ALA A 225 1.12 -19.09 25.79
C ALA A 225 1.36 -17.66 26.27
N PHE A 226 1.79 -16.74 25.36
CA PHE A 226 2.01 -15.34 25.69
C PHE A 226 0.68 -14.59 25.81
N ARG A 227 -0.27 -14.85 24.87
CA ARG A 227 -1.56 -14.15 24.84
C ARG A 227 -2.39 -14.34 26.10
N ARG A 228 -2.23 -15.45 26.84
CA ARG A 228 -2.87 -15.65 28.14
C ARG A 228 -2.41 -14.64 29.21
N ASP A 229 -1.20 -14.12 29.06
CA ASP A 229 -0.63 -13.12 29.96
C ASP A 229 -0.92 -11.69 29.51
N PHE A 230 -1.66 -11.50 28.41
CA PHE A 230 -1.97 -10.21 27.84
C PHE A 230 -3.44 -9.84 28.01
N ARG A 231 -3.70 -8.55 28.00
CA ARG A 231 -5.01 -7.96 27.75
C ARG A 231 -4.94 -6.90 26.67
N GLU A 232 -6.01 -6.77 25.89
CA GLU A 232 -6.15 -5.66 24.96
C GLU A 232 -6.30 -4.36 25.75
N LEU A 233 -5.57 -3.34 25.35
CA LEU A 233 -5.66 -1.98 25.89
C LEU A 233 -6.62 -1.15 25.04
N LEU A 234 -6.47 -1.23 23.71
CA LEU A 234 -7.27 -0.53 22.72
C LEU A 234 -7.29 -1.32 21.41
N ARG A 235 -8.43 -1.29 20.75
CA ARG A 235 -8.59 -1.73 19.36
C ARG A 235 -9.06 -0.54 18.53
N THR A 236 -8.33 -0.22 17.46
CA THR A 236 -8.64 0.93 16.61
C THR A 236 -9.82 0.65 15.68
N GLU A 237 -10.31 1.68 15.01
CA GLU A 237 -11.20 1.52 13.87
C GLU A 237 -10.53 0.71 12.74
N PRO A 238 -11.33 0.00 11.91
CA PRO A 238 -10.80 -0.82 10.83
C PRO A 238 -10.26 0.01 9.66
N TYR A 239 -9.26 -0.55 8.98
CA TYR A 239 -8.65 -0.01 7.75
C TYR A 239 -8.63 -1.09 6.65
N PRO A 240 -8.67 -0.71 5.36
CA PRO A 240 -8.49 -1.66 4.26
C PRO A 240 -7.22 -2.50 4.43
N ARG A 241 -7.34 -3.81 4.25
CA ARG A 241 -6.24 -4.77 4.50
C ARG A 241 -5.11 -4.61 3.50
N ALA A 242 -5.46 -4.47 2.22
CA ALA A 242 -4.50 -4.27 1.14
C ALA A 242 -5.16 -3.53 -0.03
N VAL A 243 -4.34 -2.84 -0.82
CA VAL A 243 -4.77 -1.98 -1.92
C VAL A 243 -3.93 -2.31 -3.15
N GLU A 244 -4.61 -2.51 -4.27
CA GLU A 244 -4.02 -2.53 -5.59
C GLU A 244 -3.93 -1.10 -6.10
N MET A 245 -2.72 -0.64 -6.42
CA MET A 245 -2.47 0.72 -6.89
C MET A 245 -1.99 0.68 -8.34
N VAL A 246 -2.32 1.70 -9.11
CA VAL A 246 -1.78 1.88 -10.47
C VAL A 246 -1.09 3.23 -10.60
N ARG A 247 -0.07 3.32 -11.47
CA ARG A 247 0.59 4.59 -11.76
C ARG A 247 -0.38 5.62 -12.34
N ALA A 248 -0.09 6.89 -12.11
CA ALA A 248 -1.02 8.00 -12.41
C ALA A 248 -1.39 8.12 -13.90
N ASP A 249 -0.45 7.81 -14.76
CA ASP A 249 -0.50 7.97 -16.22
C ASP A 249 -0.67 6.62 -16.97
N LEU A 250 -1.12 5.57 -16.30
CA LEU A 250 -1.45 4.29 -16.94
C LEU A 250 -2.59 4.51 -17.96
N ASP A 251 -2.40 3.96 -19.17
CA ASP A 251 -3.44 4.03 -20.23
C ASP A 251 -4.80 3.62 -19.64
N PRO A 252 -5.85 4.46 -19.78
CA PRO A 252 -7.17 4.16 -19.21
C PRO A 252 -7.74 2.82 -19.64
N ARG A 253 -7.50 2.36 -20.88
CA ARG A 253 -7.99 1.07 -21.38
C ARG A 253 -7.30 -0.08 -20.65
N VAL A 254 -5.98 0.03 -20.44
CA VAL A 254 -5.20 -0.96 -19.68
C VAL A 254 -5.65 -0.99 -18.22
N ARG A 255 -5.82 0.18 -17.59
CA ARG A 255 -6.30 0.30 -16.22
C ARG A 255 -7.68 -0.33 -16.04
N ASP A 256 -8.64 0.02 -16.92
CA ASP A 256 -10.03 -0.42 -16.79
C ASP A 256 -10.14 -1.92 -17.06
N ARG A 257 -9.36 -2.45 -18.00
CA ARG A 257 -9.27 -3.89 -18.27
C ARG A 257 -8.63 -4.65 -17.11
N LEU A 258 -7.55 -4.14 -16.52
CA LEU A 258 -6.94 -4.71 -15.32
C LEU A 258 -7.94 -4.79 -14.17
N GLN A 259 -8.69 -3.70 -13.94
CA GLN A 259 -9.72 -3.67 -12.90
C GLN A 259 -10.80 -4.74 -13.14
N GLU A 260 -11.29 -4.87 -14.36
CA GLU A 260 -12.29 -5.85 -14.72
C GLU A 260 -11.82 -7.29 -14.50
N VAL A 261 -10.63 -7.62 -15.00
CA VAL A 261 -10.01 -8.95 -14.87
C VAL A 261 -9.84 -9.34 -13.40
N LEU A 262 -9.34 -8.42 -12.57
CA LEU A 262 -9.16 -8.68 -11.16
C LEU A 262 -10.50 -8.87 -10.42
N LEU A 263 -11.52 -8.07 -10.73
CA LEU A 263 -12.85 -8.21 -10.14
C LEU A 263 -13.51 -9.55 -10.49
N GLN A 264 -13.30 -10.05 -11.70
CA GLN A 264 -13.86 -11.32 -12.17
C GLN A 264 -13.09 -12.55 -11.66
N ALA A 265 -11.84 -12.38 -11.21
CA ALA A 265 -10.96 -13.49 -10.83
C ALA A 265 -11.55 -14.40 -9.74
N ALA A 266 -12.29 -13.84 -8.77
CA ALA A 266 -12.90 -14.64 -7.70
C ALA A 266 -13.95 -15.66 -8.21
N SER A 267 -14.59 -15.35 -9.34
CA SER A 267 -15.62 -16.22 -9.95
C SER A 267 -15.05 -17.17 -11.02
N ASP A 268 -13.77 -17.02 -11.39
CA ASP A 268 -13.11 -17.89 -12.37
C ASP A 268 -12.38 -19.04 -11.70
N PRO A 269 -12.80 -20.31 -11.91
CA PRO A 269 -12.09 -21.47 -11.36
C PRO A 269 -10.60 -21.52 -11.75
N LYS A 270 -10.23 -20.97 -12.90
CA LYS A 270 -8.82 -20.92 -13.37
C LYS A 270 -7.97 -19.94 -12.57
N ALA A 271 -8.56 -19.00 -11.85
CA ALA A 271 -7.85 -18.03 -11.03
C ALA A 271 -7.60 -18.51 -9.60
N GLN A 272 -8.32 -19.52 -9.11
CA GLN A 272 -8.33 -19.88 -7.69
C GLN A 272 -6.93 -20.19 -7.14
N GLY A 273 -6.13 -20.99 -7.87
CA GLY A 273 -4.75 -21.28 -7.48
C GLY A 273 -3.84 -20.04 -7.47
N ALA A 274 -4.03 -19.14 -8.43
CA ALA A 274 -3.29 -17.89 -8.53
C ALA A 274 -3.66 -16.92 -7.40
N LEU A 275 -4.94 -16.76 -7.11
CA LEU A 275 -5.44 -15.95 -6.00
C LEU A 275 -4.92 -16.47 -4.65
N HIS A 276 -4.98 -17.77 -4.42
CA HIS A 276 -4.47 -18.35 -3.18
C HIS A 276 -2.98 -18.06 -2.98
N ARG A 277 -2.17 -18.19 -4.03
CA ARG A 277 -0.74 -17.84 -3.97
C ARG A 277 -0.51 -16.34 -3.78
N PHE A 278 -1.37 -15.49 -4.33
CA PHE A 278 -1.30 -14.04 -4.19
C PHE A 278 -1.76 -13.62 -2.79
N PHE A 279 -0.93 -13.90 -1.79
CA PHE A 279 -1.15 -13.57 -0.36
C PHE A 279 -2.47 -14.11 0.22
N GLY A 280 -2.96 -15.26 -0.25
CA GLY A 280 -4.23 -15.81 0.20
C GLY A 280 -5.43 -14.97 -0.22
N THR A 281 -5.36 -14.31 -1.37
CA THR A 281 -6.44 -13.45 -1.86
C THR A 281 -7.68 -14.28 -2.15
N SER A 282 -8.82 -13.88 -1.59
CA SER A 282 -10.14 -14.46 -1.86
C SER A 282 -10.87 -13.71 -2.98
N ARG A 283 -10.78 -12.38 -2.97
CA ARG A 283 -11.35 -11.52 -4.02
C ARG A 283 -10.81 -10.10 -3.99
N PHE A 284 -11.15 -9.35 -5.03
CA PHE A 284 -10.94 -7.91 -5.11
C PHE A 284 -12.27 -7.17 -5.02
N HIS A 285 -12.26 -5.97 -4.43
CA HIS A 285 -13.41 -5.11 -4.25
C HIS A 285 -13.15 -3.72 -4.83
N ARG A 286 -14.18 -3.07 -5.33
CA ARG A 286 -14.08 -1.64 -5.68
C ARG A 286 -13.83 -0.82 -4.41
N VAL A 287 -13.12 0.28 -4.57
CA VAL A 287 -12.95 1.26 -3.49
C VAL A 287 -14.28 1.99 -3.34
N ASP A 288 -15.01 1.70 -2.28
CA ASP A 288 -16.26 2.40 -1.93
C ASP A 288 -15.97 3.68 -1.12
N ALA A 289 -17.02 4.46 -0.84
CA ALA A 289 -16.88 5.73 -0.12
C ALA A 289 -16.30 5.56 1.28
N HIS A 290 -16.67 4.48 2.01
CA HIS A 290 -16.13 4.18 3.33
C HIS A 290 -14.63 3.89 3.26
N ALA A 291 -14.21 2.99 2.38
CA ALA A 291 -12.80 2.67 2.19
C ALA A 291 -11.98 3.89 1.74
N GLN A 292 -12.54 4.73 0.85
CA GLN A 292 -11.88 5.98 0.43
C GLN A 292 -11.67 6.92 1.62
N GLN A 293 -12.68 7.10 2.46
CA GLN A 293 -12.56 7.90 3.69
C GLN A 293 -11.43 7.35 4.59
N ARG A 294 -11.39 6.03 4.82
CA ARG A 294 -10.33 5.41 5.65
C ARG A 294 -8.93 5.60 5.05
N LEU A 295 -8.78 5.55 3.72
CA LEU A 295 -7.52 5.85 3.05
C LEU A 295 -7.13 7.33 3.17
N ASP A 296 -8.10 8.25 3.12
CA ASP A 296 -7.85 9.67 3.29
C ASP A 296 -7.44 10.02 4.75
N GLU A 297 -8.02 9.36 5.73
CA GLU A 297 -7.60 9.45 7.13
C GLU A 297 -6.16 8.95 7.33
N LEU A 298 -5.81 7.80 6.74
CA LEU A 298 -4.42 7.30 6.74
C LEU A 298 -3.47 8.27 6.07
N LYS A 299 -3.90 8.95 4.99
CA LYS A 299 -3.11 9.97 4.30
C LYS A 299 -2.83 11.19 5.17
N GLN A 300 -3.85 11.68 5.87
CA GLN A 300 -3.71 12.78 6.82
C GLN A 300 -2.80 12.39 7.99
N GLY A 301 -3.04 11.21 8.56
CA GLY A 301 -2.23 10.67 9.65
C GLY A 301 -0.77 10.48 9.28
N LEU A 302 -0.49 9.92 8.10
CA LEU A 302 0.88 9.78 7.59
C LEU A 302 1.59 11.13 7.44
N THR A 303 0.87 12.16 6.98
CA THR A 303 1.42 13.51 6.88
C THR A 303 1.78 14.05 8.27
N ARG A 304 0.89 13.85 9.25
CA ARG A 304 1.12 14.25 10.63
C ARG A 304 2.31 13.51 11.27
N VAL A 305 2.36 12.19 11.11
CA VAL A 305 3.48 11.37 11.61
C VAL A 305 4.81 11.85 11.07
N ARG A 306 4.90 12.17 9.77
CA ARG A 306 6.13 12.70 9.16
C ARG A 306 6.54 14.07 9.68
N MET A 307 5.59 14.91 10.04
CA MET A 307 5.90 16.25 10.56
C MET A 307 6.28 16.25 12.05
N GLU A 308 5.71 15.35 12.84
CA GLU A 308 5.83 15.39 14.30
C GLU A 308 6.77 14.31 14.87
N VAL A 309 7.10 13.26 14.09
CA VAL A 309 7.82 12.08 14.58
C VAL A 309 9.06 11.73 13.75
N GLU A 310 9.03 11.90 12.43
CA GLU A 310 10.13 11.58 11.49
C GLU A 310 10.90 12.83 11.08
#